data_905cbde6151b7008dfa04dcbae779a61
#
_entry.id   905cbde6151b7008dfa04dcbae779a61
#
_cell.length_a   1.000
_cell.length_b   1.000
_cell.length_c   1.000
_cell.angle_alpha   90.00
_cell.angle_beta   90.00
_cell.angle_gamma   90.00
#
_symmetry.space_group_name_H-M   'P 1'
#
loop_
_entity.id
_entity.type
_entity.pdbx_description
1 polymer ?
#
loop_
_entity_poly.entity_id
_entity_poly.type
_entity_poly.pdbx_seq_one_letter_code
_entity_poly.pdbx_strand_id
1 'polypeptide(L)'
;PDLQVAEIRGNMATRLRKLIESDATDALILARAAIDRLGDGLVSPSLHVSVIEEMLPAPGQGAIGVECREGDAETKSLLKAIHHVDTALCVNAERDLLRSLGGGCSLPLGARAVMKDGKVHLIAALFEGSGIRWISR
;
A
#
# COMPACT_ATOMS: atom_id res chain seq x y z
N PRO A 1 15.16 4.23 -16.89
CA PRO A 1 16.44 4.98 -16.86
C PRO A 1 16.28 6.45 -17.23
N ASP A 2 15.14 6.84 -17.78
CA ASP A 2 14.80 8.17 -18.26
C ASP A 2 13.79 8.91 -17.35
N LEU A 3 13.28 8.28 -16.32
CA LEU A 3 12.37 8.88 -15.35
C LEU A 3 13.15 9.58 -14.23
N GLN A 4 12.68 10.78 -13.87
CA GLN A 4 13.17 11.52 -12.71
C GLN A 4 12.13 11.49 -11.60
N VAL A 5 12.57 11.18 -10.37
CA VAL A 5 11.68 11.16 -9.20
C VAL A 5 11.72 12.52 -8.53
N ALA A 6 10.55 13.16 -8.41
CA ALA A 6 10.36 14.42 -7.71
C ALA A 6 9.55 14.23 -6.43
N GLU A 7 9.88 15.00 -5.37
CA GLU A 7 9.08 15.00 -4.15
C GLU A 7 7.78 15.79 -4.34
N ILE A 8 6.65 15.17 -4.02
CA ILE A 8 5.35 15.82 -3.94
C ILE A 8 4.71 15.58 -2.56
N ARG A 9 4.37 16.64 -1.84
CA ARG A 9 3.84 16.59 -0.49
C ARG A 9 2.41 17.13 -0.43
N GLY A 10 1.66 16.66 0.56
CA GLY A 10 0.28 17.02 0.81
C GLY A 10 -0.62 15.79 0.93
N ASN A 11 -1.90 16.01 1.25
CA ASN A 11 -2.91 14.97 1.16
C ASN A 11 -3.20 14.60 -0.31
N MET A 12 -4.03 13.59 -0.53
CA MET A 12 -4.34 13.08 -1.86
C MET A 12 -4.87 14.18 -2.80
N ALA A 13 -5.88 14.92 -2.35
CA ALA A 13 -6.49 16.01 -3.14
C ALA A 13 -5.45 17.09 -3.51
N THR A 14 -4.58 17.45 -2.57
CA THR A 14 -3.51 18.42 -2.80
C THR A 14 -2.50 17.92 -3.84
N ARG A 15 -2.13 16.64 -3.78
CA ARG A 15 -1.18 16.05 -4.74
C ARG A 15 -1.76 15.97 -6.15
N LEU A 16 -3.03 15.54 -6.28
CA LEU A 16 -3.73 15.51 -7.56
C LEU A 16 -3.89 16.91 -8.16
N ARG A 17 -4.24 17.90 -7.33
CA ARG A 17 -4.31 19.29 -7.77
C ARG A 17 -2.96 19.80 -8.29
N LYS A 18 -1.87 19.54 -7.57
CA LYS A 18 -0.53 19.92 -8.00
C LYS A 18 -0.14 19.29 -9.33
N LEU A 19 -0.51 18.03 -9.57
CA LEU A 19 -0.28 17.38 -10.86
C LEU A 19 -1.02 18.07 -12.01
N ILE A 20 -2.23 18.60 -11.76
CA ILE A 20 -3.04 19.27 -12.79
C ILE A 20 -2.59 20.71 -13.02
N GLU A 21 -2.24 21.43 -11.95
CA GLU A 21 -1.99 22.88 -11.96
C GLU A 21 -0.52 23.24 -12.22
N SER A 22 0.39 22.27 -12.25
CA SER A 22 1.83 22.51 -12.32
C SER A 22 2.50 21.62 -13.35
N ASP A 23 3.33 22.17 -14.18
CA ASP A 23 4.18 21.45 -15.14
C ASP A 23 5.44 20.83 -14.48
N ALA A 24 5.49 20.78 -13.14
CA ALA A 24 6.65 20.27 -12.42
C ALA A 24 6.71 18.72 -12.38
N THR A 25 5.58 18.04 -12.66
CA THR A 25 5.50 16.58 -12.66
C THR A 25 4.54 16.09 -13.73
N ASP A 26 4.96 15.09 -14.49
CA ASP A 26 4.15 14.49 -15.57
C ASP A 26 3.22 13.37 -15.06
N ALA A 27 3.58 12.74 -13.94
CA ALA A 27 2.83 11.62 -13.38
C ALA A 27 2.93 11.58 -11.85
N LEU A 28 1.96 10.91 -11.21
CA LEU A 28 1.90 10.73 -9.76
C LEU A 28 1.60 9.26 -9.44
N ILE A 29 2.45 8.65 -8.61
CA ILE A 29 2.23 7.29 -8.13
C ILE A 29 1.47 7.35 -6.81
N LEU A 30 0.36 6.64 -6.74
CA LEU A 30 -0.54 6.60 -5.59
C LEU A 30 -0.97 5.16 -5.28
N ALA A 31 -1.35 4.91 -4.02
CA ALA A 31 -2.01 3.66 -3.68
C ALA A 31 -3.40 3.61 -4.31
N ARG A 32 -3.72 2.58 -5.09
CA ARG A 32 -5.01 2.39 -5.73
C ARG A 32 -6.18 2.48 -4.73
N ALA A 33 -6.04 1.82 -3.58
CA ALA A 33 -7.04 1.85 -2.52
C ALA A 33 -7.41 3.28 -2.05
N ALA A 34 -6.50 4.23 -2.17
CA ALA A 34 -6.79 5.62 -1.83
C ALA A 34 -7.67 6.29 -2.89
N ILE A 35 -7.45 5.99 -4.17
CA ILE A 35 -8.28 6.47 -5.28
C ILE A 35 -9.68 5.88 -5.18
N ASP A 36 -9.77 4.55 -5.02
CA ASP A 36 -11.05 3.84 -4.93
C ASP A 36 -11.94 4.33 -3.75
N ARG A 37 -11.31 4.72 -2.63
CA ARG A 37 -12.04 5.24 -1.44
C ARG A 37 -12.50 6.69 -1.57
N LEU A 38 -11.82 7.48 -2.34
CA LEU A 38 -12.15 8.89 -2.52
C LEU A 38 -13.28 9.12 -3.55
N GLY A 39 -13.59 8.09 -4.33
CA GLY A 39 -14.63 8.11 -5.35
C GLY A 39 -14.26 8.88 -6.62
N ASP A 40 -15.10 8.72 -7.63
CA ASP A 40 -14.85 9.22 -8.99
C ASP A 40 -14.73 10.75 -9.09
N GLY A 41 -15.23 11.48 -8.10
CA GLY A 41 -15.21 12.96 -8.10
C GLY A 41 -13.84 13.60 -7.81
N LEU A 42 -12.86 12.83 -7.33
CA LEU A 42 -11.56 13.40 -6.98
C LEU A 42 -10.55 13.32 -8.14
N VAL A 43 -10.72 12.36 -9.02
CA VAL A 43 -9.86 12.21 -10.21
C VAL A 43 -10.48 13.01 -11.35
N SER A 44 -9.81 14.07 -11.76
CA SER A 44 -10.25 14.86 -12.91
C SER A 44 -10.37 13.98 -14.16
N PRO A 45 -11.38 14.18 -15.02
CA PRO A 45 -11.49 13.51 -16.31
C PRO A 45 -10.29 13.73 -17.24
N SER A 46 -9.48 14.76 -16.97
CA SER A 46 -8.24 15.03 -17.71
C SER A 46 -7.08 14.12 -17.34
N LEU A 47 -7.20 13.34 -16.24
CA LEU A 47 -6.15 12.44 -15.79
C LEU A 47 -6.40 11.01 -16.28
N HIS A 48 -5.39 10.41 -16.86
CA HIS A 48 -5.39 8.98 -17.14
C HIS A 48 -4.90 8.22 -15.90
N VAL A 49 -5.64 7.18 -15.49
CA VAL A 49 -5.29 6.32 -14.35
C VAL A 49 -5.04 4.91 -14.85
N SER A 50 -3.86 4.37 -14.56
CA SER A 50 -3.50 2.99 -14.88
C SER A 50 -2.92 2.29 -13.65
N VAL A 51 -3.04 0.96 -13.60
CA VAL A 51 -2.44 0.13 -12.55
C VAL A 51 -1.05 -0.31 -13.00
N ILE A 52 -0.07 -0.15 -12.11
CA ILE A 52 1.30 -0.65 -12.32
C ILE A 52 1.39 -2.00 -11.59
N GLU A 53 1.18 -3.09 -12.32
CA GLU A 53 1.15 -4.45 -11.75
C GLU A 53 2.54 -4.91 -11.26
N GLU A 54 3.60 -4.41 -11.87
CA GLU A 54 4.98 -4.76 -11.55
C GLU A 54 5.48 -4.07 -10.27
N MET A 55 4.80 -3.05 -9.80
CA MET A 55 5.19 -2.32 -8.60
C MET A 55 4.59 -2.96 -7.35
N LEU A 56 5.45 -3.52 -6.50
CA LEU A 56 5.02 -4.01 -5.20
C LEU A 56 4.75 -2.84 -4.23
N PRO A 57 3.61 -2.85 -3.53
CA PRO A 57 3.29 -1.84 -2.54
C PRO A 57 4.12 -2.01 -1.26
N ALA A 58 4.11 -1.01 -0.39
CA ALA A 58 4.62 -1.16 0.97
C ALA A 58 3.78 -2.21 1.75
N PRO A 59 4.40 -2.98 2.67
CA PRO A 59 3.69 -3.98 3.46
C PRO A 59 2.45 -3.41 4.17
N GLY A 60 1.31 -4.06 3.99
CA GLY A 60 0.03 -3.66 4.56
C GLY A 60 -0.64 -2.48 3.86
N GLN A 61 -0.14 -2.02 2.73
CA GLN A 61 -0.71 -0.90 2.00
C GLN A 61 -2.15 -1.21 1.54
N GLY A 62 -3.05 -0.25 1.78
CA GLY A 62 -4.46 -0.37 1.41
C GLY A 62 -5.32 -1.05 2.47
N ALA A 63 -4.77 -1.75 3.44
CA ALA A 63 -5.53 -2.29 4.57
C ALA A 63 -5.89 -1.19 5.58
N ILE A 64 -7.11 -1.27 6.13
CA ILE A 64 -7.53 -0.44 7.24
C ILE A 64 -7.31 -1.20 8.53
N GLY A 65 -6.50 -0.64 9.43
CA GLY A 65 -6.34 -1.13 10.78
C GLY A 65 -7.21 -0.33 11.76
N VAL A 66 -7.86 -1.03 12.67
CA VAL A 66 -8.63 -0.43 13.77
C VAL A 66 -8.02 -0.87 15.09
N GLU A 67 -7.67 0.10 15.93
CA GLU A 67 -7.12 -0.15 17.25
C GLU A 67 -8.19 0.04 18.33
N CYS A 68 -8.14 -0.82 19.34
CA CYS A 68 -8.92 -0.66 20.57
C CYS A 68 -8.07 -1.02 21.80
N ARG A 69 -8.53 -0.67 23.00
CA ARG A 69 -7.85 -1.05 24.25
C ARG A 69 -7.84 -2.57 24.39
N GLU A 70 -6.76 -3.11 24.95
CA GLU A 70 -6.59 -4.57 25.09
C GLU A 70 -7.67 -5.20 25.98
N GLY A 71 -8.10 -4.52 27.05
CA GLY A 71 -9.15 -4.97 27.97
C GLY A 71 -10.58 -4.73 27.49
N ASP A 72 -10.80 -4.04 26.36
CA ASP A 72 -12.13 -3.65 25.89
C ASP A 72 -12.79 -4.78 25.10
N ALA A 73 -13.46 -5.67 25.83
CA ALA A 73 -14.14 -6.83 25.26
C ALA A 73 -15.36 -6.47 24.39
N GLU A 74 -16.05 -5.38 24.73
CA GLU A 74 -17.22 -4.91 23.98
C GLU A 74 -16.80 -4.39 22.62
N THR A 75 -15.85 -3.46 22.56
CA THR A 75 -15.31 -2.95 21.29
C THR A 75 -14.71 -4.08 20.44
N LYS A 76 -13.94 -5.00 21.04
CA LYS A 76 -13.41 -6.17 20.33
C LYS A 76 -14.50 -7.03 19.71
N SER A 77 -15.64 -7.21 20.38
CA SER A 77 -16.77 -7.95 19.86
C SER A 77 -17.39 -7.27 18.64
N LEU A 78 -17.56 -5.95 18.69
CA LEU A 78 -18.06 -5.16 17.56
C LEU A 78 -17.09 -5.22 16.35
N LEU A 79 -15.79 -5.12 16.59
CA LEU A 79 -14.77 -5.16 15.54
C LEU A 79 -14.71 -6.50 14.81
N LYS A 80 -15.13 -7.60 15.45
CA LYS A 80 -15.22 -8.91 14.78
C LYS A 80 -16.19 -8.88 13.59
N ALA A 81 -17.23 -8.07 13.62
CA ALA A 81 -18.21 -7.97 12.54
C ALA A 81 -17.64 -7.37 11.24
N ILE A 82 -16.58 -6.57 11.36
CA ILE A 82 -15.90 -5.95 10.20
C ILE A 82 -14.55 -6.59 9.90
N HIS A 83 -14.17 -7.63 10.65
CA HIS A 83 -12.90 -8.32 10.45
C HIS A 83 -12.94 -9.19 9.21
N HIS A 84 -12.04 -8.91 8.25
CA HIS A 84 -11.88 -9.70 7.04
C HIS A 84 -10.67 -10.64 7.19
N VAL A 85 -10.94 -11.93 7.38
CA VAL A 85 -9.93 -12.93 7.75
C VAL A 85 -8.82 -13.04 6.70
N ASP A 86 -9.17 -13.14 5.43
CA ASP A 86 -8.19 -13.31 4.35
C ASP A 86 -7.25 -12.09 4.24
N THR A 87 -7.81 -10.88 4.35
CA THR A 87 -7.00 -9.65 4.39
C THR A 87 -6.08 -9.65 5.60
N ALA A 88 -6.56 -10.06 6.76
CA ALA A 88 -5.75 -10.11 7.97
C ALA A 88 -4.58 -11.10 7.84
N LEU A 89 -4.83 -12.29 7.26
CA LEU A 89 -3.78 -13.28 7.01
C LEU A 89 -2.71 -12.75 6.05
N CYS A 90 -3.13 -12.13 4.95
CA CYS A 90 -2.22 -11.53 3.97
C CYS A 90 -1.38 -10.40 4.60
N VAL A 91 -2.03 -9.44 5.24
CA VAL A 91 -1.34 -8.30 5.88
C VAL A 91 -0.41 -8.74 7.00
N ASN A 92 -0.79 -9.75 7.79
CA ASN A 92 0.09 -10.30 8.81
C ASN A 92 1.33 -10.94 8.20
N ALA A 93 1.20 -11.70 7.12
CA ALA A 93 2.35 -12.30 6.42
C ALA A 93 3.32 -11.22 5.90
N GLU A 94 2.82 -10.14 5.30
CA GLU A 94 3.64 -9.01 4.84
C GLU A 94 4.35 -8.32 6.01
N ARG A 95 3.64 -8.07 7.11
CA ARG A 95 4.19 -7.42 8.31
C ARG A 95 5.18 -8.31 9.06
N ASP A 96 4.96 -9.62 9.09
CA ASP A 96 5.88 -10.56 9.70
C ASP A 96 7.19 -10.64 8.91
N LEU A 97 7.13 -10.60 7.58
CA LEU A 97 8.32 -10.46 6.75
C LEU A 97 9.09 -9.17 7.10
N LEU A 98 8.39 -8.02 7.15
CA LEU A 98 9.00 -6.74 7.51
C LEU A 98 9.69 -6.80 8.88
N ARG A 99 9.03 -7.38 9.90
CA ARG A 99 9.61 -7.56 11.24
C ARG A 99 10.82 -8.49 11.24
N SER A 100 10.76 -9.60 10.50
CA SER A 100 11.87 -10.57 10.41
C SER A 100 13.14 -9.98 9.80
N LEU A 101 12.98 -8.98 8.95
CA LEU A 101 14.09 -8.22 8.36
C LEU A 101 14.59 -7.07 9.26
N GLY A 102 14.07 -6.98 10.49
CA GLY A 102 14.44 -5.90 11.42
C GLY A 102 13.98 -4.51 10.97
N GLY A 103 13.05 -4.44 10.03
CA GLY A 103 12.66 -3.21 9.38
C GLY A 103 11.49 -2.48 10.03
N GLY A 104 11.55 -1.16 9.95
CA GLY A 104 10.44 -0.23 10.16
C GLY A 104 10.02 0.41 8.84
N CYS A 105 9.32 1.54 8.92
CA CYS A 105 8.82 2.27 7.75
C CYS A 105 9.92 2.77 6.78
N SER A 106 11.18 2.74 7.18
CA SER A 106 12.33 3.16 6.36
C SER A 106 12.98 2.03 5.58
N LEU A 107 12.61 0.75 5.84
CA LEU A 107 13.15 -0.36 5.07
C LEU A 107 12.56 -0.32 3.64
N PRO A 108 13.39 -0.29 2.60
CA PRO A 108 12.91 -0.25 1.22
C PRO A 108 12.42 -1.63 0.76
N LEU A 109 11.32 -2.09 1.34
CA LEU A 109 10.65 -3.37 1.10
C LEU A 109 9.30 -3.14 0.44
N GLY A 110 9.11 -3.70 -0.73
CA GLY A 110 7.80 -3.92 -1.33
C GLY A 110 7.31 -5.33 -0.99
N ALA A 111 6.04 -5.50 -0.63
CA ALA A 111 5.46 -6.81 -0.38
C ALA A 111 3.97 -6.84 -0.75
N ARG A 112 3.54 -7.96 -1.33
CA ARG A 112 2.14 -8.24 -1.64
C ARG A 112 1.83 -9.69 -1.30
N ALA A 113 0.86 -9.91 -0.44
CA ALA A 113 0.29 -11.23 -0.16
C ALA A 113 -1.12 -11.33 -0.71
N VAL A 114 -1.46 -12.51 -1.23
CA VAL A 114 -2.79 -12.83 -1.75
C VAL A 114 -3.21 -14.22 -1.28
N MET A 115 -4.51 -14.39 -1.03
CA MET A 115 -5.09 -15.72 -0.81
C MET A 115 -5.32 -16.40 -2.15
N LYS A 116 -4.75 -17.59 -2.33
CA LYS A 116 -4.96 -18.45 -3.49
C LYS A 116 -5.03 -19.91 -3.05
N ASP A 117 -6.07 -20.63 -3.44
CA ASP A 117 -6.30 -22.04 -3.11
C ASP A 117 -6.20 -22.32 -1.60
N GLY A 118 -6.75 -21.42 -0.76
CA GLY A 118 -6.73 -21.52 0.71
C GLY A 118 -5.36 -21.30 1.36
N LYS A 119 -4.38 -20.80 0.60
CA LYS A 119 -3.02 -20.50 1.08
C LYS A 119 -2.67 -19.04 0.83
N VAL A 120 -1.81 -18.49 1.70
CA VAL A 120 -1.22 -17.18 1.51
C VAL A 120 -0.02 -17.30 0.57
N HIS A 121 -0.06 -16.60 -0.54
CA HIS A 121 1.07 -16.44 -1.45
C HIS A 121 1.67 -15.07 -1.27
N LEU A 122 2.93 -15.00 -0.88
CA LEU A 122 3.67 -13.77 -0.60
C LEU A 122 4.75 -13.56 -1.66
N ILE A 123 4.76 -12.37 -2.26
CA ILE A 123 5.85 -11.90 -3.12
C ILE A 123 6.38 -10.61 -2.51
N ALA A 124 7.70 -10.50 -2.42
CA ALA A 124 8.33 -9.31 -1.89
C ALA A 124 9.63 -8.98 -2.64
N ALA A 125 10.00 -7.72 -2.61
CA ALA A 125 11.27 -7.23 -3.14
C ALA A 125 11.92 -6.30 -2.12
N LEU A 126 13.14 -6.63 -1.73
CA LEU A 126 14.00 -5.79 -0.90
C LEU A 126 15.03 -5.09 -1.78
N PHE A 127 15.08 -3.77 -1.68
CA PHE A 127 16.05 -2.96 -2.42
C PHE A 127 17.30 -2.76 -1.56
N GLU A 128 18.45 -3.29 -2.02
CA GLU A 128 19.72 -3.19 -1.31
C GLU A 128 20.77 -2.54 -2.24
N GLY A 129 21.15 -1.31 -1.92
CA GLY A 129 22.12 -0.58 -2.75
C GLY A 129 21.61 -0.40 -4.19
N SER A 130 22.31 -0.99 -5.17
CA SER A 130 21.93 -0.97 -6.59
C SER A 130 21.16 -2.22 -7.02
N GLY A 131 20.86 -3.15 -6.10
CA GLY A 131 20.25 -4.44 -6.40
C GLY A 131 18.83 -4.60 -5.84
N ILE A 132 18.12 -5.60 -6.37
CA ILE A 132 16.81 -6.02 -5.88
C ILE A 132 16.90 -7.49 -5.50
N ARG A 133 16.54 -7.81 -4.27
CA ARG A 133 16.38 -9.19 -3.81
C ARG A 133 14.91 -9.58 -3.81
N TRP A 134 14.54 -10.53 -4.65
CA TRP A 134 13.18 -11.07 -4.71
C TRP A 134 12.98 -12.21 -3.71
N ILE A 135 11.82 -12.25 -3.08
CA ILE A 135 11.39 -13.26 -2.13
C ILE A 135 9.99 -13.72 -2.56
N SER A 136 9.80 -15.03 -2.74
CA SER A 136 8.49 -15.62 -3.03
C SER A 136 8.26 -16.88 -2.19
N ARG A 137 7.04 -17.06 -1.68
CA ARG A 137 6.63 -18.24 -0.92
C ARG A 137 5.14 -18.51 -1.07
#